data_13f0e9152940a8c550f7b9e687c957e7
#
_entry.id   13f0e9152940a8c550f7b9e687c957e7
#
_cell.length_a   1.000
_cell.length_b   1.000
_cell.length_c   1.000
_cell.angle_alpha   90.00
_cell.angle_beta   90.00
_cell.angle_gamma   90.00
#
_symmetry.space_group_name_H-M   'P 1'
#
loop_
_entity.id
_entity.type
_entity.pdbx_description
1 polymer ?
#
loop_
_entity_poly.entity_id
_entity_poly.type
_entity_poly.pdbx_seq_one_letter_code
_entity_poly.pdbx_strand_id
1 'polypeptide(L)'
;MKLFIIVNVDWFFLSHRKDIALAAQKEGWDVTIVTADTGKLRDIEALGLKTINLPMSRSGMNIIQELGTLNFLRKLYKREKPDVVHHVGMKTILWGTLAAKFAKVKGVVNAVSGLGGFFAEDNKSMLAKVMPKVLKFSHSRKNLLVIFQNNEDRGMYVKKGIIEDSQARFIKGSGVDLKDFDYTPEPTDGKVKIILTARMIVEKGVFLLIEAAEKLRKEYEDKAEFWLVGGIDDHPGAITKEQLDVACDGKYIKWLGYRTDVKELLQQSHIVAFPSYYMEGLPKSLIEACAIGRPIITTQSIGCKDTVDDGVNGFLIAPKAVEPLVEKLRLLIDDAALRQKMGKASREKAEREFSLDVVIEKHLAIYNELISKRSSEE
;
A
#
# COMPACT_ATOMS: atom_id res chain seq x y z
N MET A 1 25.99 3.00 11.34
CA MET A 1 24.88 2.21 11.91
C MET A 1 24.34 1.30 10.83
N LYS A 2 23.90 0.08 11.19
CA LYS A 2 23.45 -0.93 10.22
C LYS A 2 21.93 -1.07 10.27
N LEU A 3 21.26 -0.82 9.14
CA LEU A 3 19.80 -0.93 8.96
C LEU A 3 19.47 -2.08 8.02
N PHE A 4 18.65 -3.01 8.48
CA PHE A 4 18.07 -4.02 7.60
C PHE A 4 16.60 -3.69 7.34
N ILE A 5 16.20 -3.66 6.06
CA ILE A 5 14.79 -3.53 5.65
C ILE A 5 14.36 -4.87 5.07
N ILE A 6 13.37 -5.48 5.74
CA ILE A 6 12.88 -6.82 5.40
C ILE A 6 11.50 -6.70 4.77
N VAL A 7 11.39 -7.09 3.51
CA VAL A 7 10.13 -7.12 2.77
C VAL A 7 9.90 -8.51 2.17
N ASN A 8 8.67 -8.86 1.91
CA ASN A 8 8.33 -10.20 1.40
C ASN A 8 8.73 -10.41 -0.07
N VAL A 9 8.73 -9.37 -0.91
CA VAL A 9 9.10 -9.46 -2.34
C VAL A 9 9.80 -8.18 -2.81
N ASP A 10 10.73 -8.33 -3.74
CA ASP A 10 11.62 -7.28 -4.26
C ASP A 10 10.89 -6.15 -4.99
N TRP A 11 9.91 -6.45 -5.84
CA TRP A 11 9.13 -5.43 -6.54
C TRP A 11 8.33 -4.53 -5.57
N PHE A 12 7.89 -5.07 -4.41
CA PHE A 12 7.22 -4.28 -3.39
C PHE A 12 8.20 -3.29 -2.74
N PHE A 13 9.43 -3.73 -2.47
CA PHE A 13 10.50 -2.84 -1.99
C PHE A 13 10.70 -1.68 -2.96
N LEU A 14 10.91 -1.98 -4.25
CA LEU A 14 11.16 -0.96 -5.28
C LEU A 14 10.04 0.06 -5.38
N SER A 15 8.80 -0.36 -5.24
CA SER A 15 7.63 0.53 -5.36
C SER A 15 7.28 1.31 -4.10
N HIS A 16 7.63 0.81 -2.89
CA HIS A 16 7.11 1.38 -1.63
C HIS A 16 8.18 1.78 -0.61
N ARG A 17 9.42 1.29 -0.74
CA ARG A 17 10.46 1.46 0.31
C ARG A 17 11.80 1.91 -0.23
N LYS A 18 11.97 1.93 -1.54
CA LYS A 18 13.21 2.33 -2.22
C LYS A 18 13.73 3.68 -1.72
N ASP A 19 12.88 4.69 -1.72
CA ASP A 19 13.28 6.06 -1.41
C ASP A 19 13.64 6.23 0.07
N ILE A 20 12.96 5.52 0.97
CA ILE A 20 13.32 5.48 2.40
C ILE A 20 14.71 4.85 2.59
N ALA A 21 15.01 3.75 1.88
CA ALA A 21 16.30 3.08 1.96
C ALA A 21 17.44 3.97 1.44
N LEU A 22 17.25 4.63 0.31
CA LEU A 22 18.21 5.56 -0.28
C LEU A 22 18.45 6.79 0.61
N ALA A 23 17.38 7.33 1.20
CA ALA A 23 17.51 8.43 2.15
C ALA A 23 18.26 8.02 3.42
N ALA A 24 17.97 6.84 3.97
CA ALA A 24 18.73 6.32 5.10
C ALA A 24 20.22 6.11 4.75
N GLN A 25 20.52 5.58 3.56
CA GLN A 25 21.91 5.45 3.09
C GLN A 25 22.61 6.80 2.98
N LYS A 26 21.93 7.83 2.47
CA LYS A 26 22.43 9.20 2.39
C LYS A 26 22.74 9.80 3.77
N GLU A 27 21.96 9.44 4.80
CA GLU A 27 22.19 9.79 6.21
C GLU A 27 23.28 8.94 6.89
N GLY A 28 24.01 8.11 6.13
CA GLY A 28 25.15 7.34 6.62
C GLY A 28 24.78 5.98 7.23
N TRP A 29 23.57 5.47 7.02
CA TRP A 29 23.24 4.11 7.40
C TRP A 29 23.81 3.09 6.41
N ASP A 30 24.39 2.00 6.92
CA ASP A 30 24.71 0.82 6.12
C ASP A 30 23.43 0.00 5.90
N VAL A 31 22.77 0.22 4.74
CA VAL A 31 21.46 -0.33 4.45
C VAL A 31 21.57 -1.64 3.69
N THR A 32 20.88 -2.67 4.18
CA THR A 32 20.75 -3.97 3.50
C THR A 32 19.28 -4.35 3.34
N ILE A 33 18.90 -4.72 2.14
CA ILE A 33 17.53 -5.16 1.79
C ILE A 33 17.47 -6.68 1.86
N VAL A 34 16.55 -7.21 2.65
CA VAL A 34 16.32 -8.65 2.80
C VAL A 34 14.96 -8.98 2.23
N THR A 35 14.91 -9.63 1.08
CA THR A 35 13.66 -9.84 0.33
C THR A 35 13.71 -11.12 -0.51
N ALA A 36 12.55 -11.73 -0.78
CA ALA A 36 12.48 -12.81 -1.75
C ALA A 36 12.76 -12.28 -3.16
N ASP A 37 13.51 -13.05 -3.92
CA ASP A 37 13.85 -12.74 -5.32
C ASP A 37 12.72 -13.17 -6.25
N THR A 38 12.15 -12.20 -6.97
CA THR A 38 11.23 -12.43 -8.09
C THR A 38 11.81 -11.94 -9.43
N GLY A 39 13.15 -11.80 -9.48
CA GLY A 39 13.88 -11.33 -10.66
C GLY A 39 14.25 -9.84 -10.60
N LYS A 40 14.08 -9.16 -9.44
CA LYS A 40 14.33 -7.72 -9.27
C LYS A 40 15.46 -7.38 -8.31
N LEU A 41 16.20 -8.36 -7.78
CA LEU A 41 17.33 -8.08 -6.88
C LEU A 41 18.41 -7.23 -7.56
N ARG A 42 18.69 -7.49 -8.85
CA ARG A 42 19.67 -6.70 -9.61
C ARG A 42 19.26 -5.23 -9.76
N ASP A 43 17.95 -4.97 -9.89
CA ASP A 43 17.45 -3.60 -9.96
C ASP A 43 17.69 -2.85 -8.63
N ILE A 44 17.60 -3.56 -7.49
CA ILE A 44 17.92 -3.01 -6.16
C ILE A 44 19.43 -2.77 -6.01
N GLU A 45 20.25 -3.71 -6.45
CA GLU A 45 21.71 -3.59 -6.41
C GLU A 45 22.24 -2.46 -7.30
N ALA A 46 21.60 -2.24 -8.44
CA ALA A 46 21.89 -1.11 -9.33
C ALA A 46 21.66 0.27 -8.69
N LEU A 47 20.86 0.34 -7.61
CA LEU A 47 20.67 1.55 -6.79
C LEU A 47 21.80 1.74 -5.75
N GLY A 48 22.80 0.84 -5.71
CA GLY A 48 23.88 0.87 -4.72
C GLY A 48 23.50 0.31 -3.35
N LEU A 49 22.39 -0.44 -3.25
CA LEU A 49 21.93 -1.08 -2.02
C LEU A 49 22.40 -2.54 -1.96
N LYS A 50 22.77 -3.00 -0.77
CA LYS A 50 23.08 -4.41 -0.52
C LYS A 50 21.82 -5.24 -0.47
N THR A 51 21.83 -6.46 -1.02
CA THR A 51 20.70 -7.39 -1.01
C THR A 51 21.03 -8.71 -0.34
N ILE A 52 20.03 -9.34 0.27
CA ILE A 52 20.08 -10.72 0.77
C ILE A 52 18.77 -11.40 0.36
N ASN A 53 18.88 -12.52 -0.37
CA ASN A 53 17.70 -13.29 -0.76
C ASN A 53 17.07 -13.98 0.46
N LEU A 54 15.79 -13.68 0.70
CA LEU A 54 14.99 -14.22 1.80
C LEU A 54 14.25 -15.48 1.34
N PRO A 55 14.46 -16.65 1.95
CA PRO A 55 13.72 -17.86 1.60
C PRO A 55 12.29 -17.79 2.17
N MET A 56 11.43 -16.97 1.55
CA MET A 56 10.04 -16.77 1.94
C MET A 56 9.14 -16.88 0.72
N SER A 57 8.03 -17.61 0.84
CA SER A 57 6.98 -17.63 -0.16
C SER A 57 6.01 -16.44 0.04
N ARG A 58 5.61 -15.79 -1.05
CA ARG A 58 4.61 -14.71 -1.02
C ARG A 58 3.24 -15.22 -0.60
N SER A 59 2.81 -16.32 -1.20
CA SER A 59 1.51 -16.96 -1.00
C SER A 59 1.68 -18.33 -0.31
N GLY A 60 0.67 -18.73 0.44
CA GLY A 60 0.69 -20.00 1.16
C GLY A 60 1.27 -19.92 2.57
N MET A 61 0.99 -20.95 3.37
CA MET A 61 1.43 -21.04 4.78
C MET A 61 1.87 -22.46 5.08
N ASN A 62 2.96 -22.88 4.44
CA ASN A 62 3.62 -24.12 4.81
C ASN A 62 4.44 -23.89 6.09
N ILE A 63 4.01 -24.47 7.20
CA ILE A 63 4.61 -24.27 8.53
C ILE A 63 6.12 -24.58 8.53
N ILE A 64 6.55 -25.60 7.79
CA ILE A 64 7.99 -25.97 7.72
C ILE A 64 8.79 -24.85 7.05
N GLN A 65 8.28 -24.30 5.96
CA GLN A 65 8.91 -23.18 5.25
C GLN A 65 8.92 -21.90 6.10
N GLU A 66 7.85 -21.62 6.80
CA GLU A 66 7.76 -20.46 7.70
C GLU A 66 8.74 -20.57 8.88
N LEU A 67 8.90 -21.74 9.49
CA LEU A 67 9.92 -22.01 10.51
C LEU A 67 11.35 -21.92 9.94
N GLY A 68 11.54 -22.31 8.68
CA GLY A 68 12.77 -22.11 7.92
C GLY A 68 13.12 -20.62 7.81
N THR A 69 12.17 -19.80 7.45
CA THR A 69 12.31 -18.33 7.38
C THR A 69 12.65 -17.71 8.73
N LEU A 70 11.99 -18.13 9.80
CA LEU A 70 12.31 -17.70 11.17
C LEU A 70 13.77 -18.02 11.53
N ASN A 71 14.20 -19.26 11.28
CA ASN A 71 15.57 -19.70 11.61
C ASN A 71 16.61 -18.98 10.74
N PHE A 72 16.33 -18.74 9.46
CA PHE A 72 17.17 -17.95 8.56
C PHE A 72 17.37 -16.53 9.11
N LEU A 73 16.29 -15.81 9.39
CA LEU A 73 16.34 -14.44 9.91
C LEU A 73 17.06 -14.40 11.27
N ARG A 74 16.81 -15.36 12.16
CA ARG A 74 17.49 -15.44 13.46
C ARG A 74 19.02 -15.61 13.29
N LYS A 75 19.45 -16.50 12.39
CA LYS A 75 20.89 -16.71 12.08
C LYS A 75 21.48 -15.46 11.45
N LEU A 76 20.78 -14.86 10.50
CA LEU A 76 21.19 -13.64 9.81
C LEU A 76 21.43 -12.50 10.82
N TYR A 77 20.45 -12.20 11.70
CA TYR A 77 20.58 -11.13 12.68
C TYR A 77 21.69 -11.38 13.70
N LYS A 78 21.91 -12.63 14.10
CA LYS A 78 23.04 -12.98 14.98
C LYS A 78 24.41 -12.77 14.31
N ARG A 79 24.54 -13.09 13.02
CA ARG A 79 25.77 -12.94 12.25
C ARG A 79 26.07 -11.48 11.94
N GLU A 80 25.08 -10.77 11.39
CA GLU A 80 25.25 -9.41 10.86
C GLU A 80 25.12 -8.32 11.91
N LYS A 81 24.45 -8.60 13.03
CA LYS A 81 24.24 -7.70 14.18
C LYS A 81 23.68 -6.31 13.75
N PRO A 82 22.56 -6.23 13.01
CA PRO A 82 21.98 -4.95 12.64
C PRO A 82 21.62 -4.14 13.89
N ASP A 83 21.77 -2.82 13.81
CA ASP A 83 21.34 -1.91 14.87
C ASP A 83 19.83 -1.77 14.88
N VAL A 84 19.24 -1.63 13.69
CA VAL A 84 17.79 -1.55 13.47
C VAL A 84 17.36 -2.53 12.39
N VAL A 85 16.25 -3.23 12.62
CA VAL A 85 15.53 -4.02 11.60
C VAL A 85 14.15 -3.43 11.37
N HIS A 86 13.79 -3.24 10.11
CA HIS A 86 12.49 -2.71 9.68
C HIS A 86 11.75 -3.78 8.89
N HIS A 87 10.70 -4.35 9.46
CA HIS A 87 9.87 -5.38 8.82
C HIS A 87 8.64 -4.72 8.18
N VAL A 88 8.33 -5.10 6.94
CA VAL A 88 7.20 -4.54 6.18
C VAL A 88 6.26 -5.65 5.72
N GLY A 89 5.01 -5.58 6.16
CA GLY A 89 3.98 -6.57 5.88
C GLY A 89 3.91 -7.71 6.89
N MET A 90 2.73 -8.32 7.04
CA MET A 90 2.40 -9.20 8.16
C MET A 90 3.32 -10.41 8.34
N LYS A 91 3.74 -11.08 7.26
CA LYS A 91 4.65 -12.24 7.35
C LYS A 91 6.02 -11.85 7.88
N THR A 92 6.60 -10.79 7.34
CA THR A 92 7.92 -10.29 7.78
C THR A 92 7.86 -9.72 9.20
N ILE A 93 6.75 -9.05 9.57
CA ILE A 93 6.51 -8.59 10.94
C ILE A 93 6.50 -9.77 11.90
N LEU A 94 5.72 -10.82 11.61
CA LEU A 94 5.61 -11.96 12.50
C LEU A 94 6.95 -12.65 12.71
N TRP A 95 7.55 -13.15 11.63
CA TRP A 95 8.77 -13.95 11.71
C TRP A 95 10.00 -13.12 12.00
N GLY A 96 10.09 -11.92 11.44
CA GLY A 96 11.19 -11.00 11.65
C GLY A 96 11.26 -10.49 13.08
N THR A 97 10.10 -10.10 13.66
CA THR A 97 10.07 -9.62 15.05
C THR A 97 10.42 -10.74 16.05
N LEU A 98 9.91 -11.95 15.80
CA LEU A 98 10.27 -13.12 16.61
C LEU A 98 11.75 -13.46 16.49
N ALA A 99 12.31 -13.45 15.29
CA ALA A 99 13.74 -13.64 15.05
C ALA A 99 14.58 -12.56 15.74
N ALA A 100 14.17 -11.30 15.66
CA ALA A 100 14.83 -10.17 16.29
C ALA A 100 14.84 -10.28 17.83
N LYS A 101 13.73 -10.77 18.40
CA LYS A 101 13.65 -11.06 19.85
C LYS A 101 14.68 -12.11 20.25
N PHE A 102 14.74 -13.24 19.55
CA PHE A 102 15.70 -14.32 19.83
C PHE A 102 17.17 -13.96 19.52
N ALA A 103 17.39 -13.09 18.55
CA ALA A 103 18.72 -12.59 18.22
C ALA A 103 19.15 -11.39 19.06
N LYS A 104 18.27 -10.83 19.91
CA LYS A 104 18.50 -9.64 20.73
C LYS A 104 18.89 -8.42 19.90
N VAL A 105 18.22 -8.23 18.74
CA VAL A 105 18.42 -7.04 17.90
C VAL A 105 18.07 -5.79 18.69
N LYS A 106 18.81 -4.71 18.56
CA LYS A 106 18.69 -3.53 19.39
C LYS A 106 17.38 -2.75 19.14
N GLY A 107 17.11 -2.40 17.89
CA GLY A 107 15.92 -1.65 17.48
C GLY A 107 15.05 -2.43 16.49
N VAL A 108 13.73 -2.40 16.66
CA VAL A 108 12.78 -3.02 15.74
C VAL A 108 11.71 -2.02 15.31
N VAL A 109 11.52 -1.88 14.01
CA VAL A 109 10.42 -1.15 13.40
C VAL A 109 9.55 -2.15 12.63
N ASN A 110 8.26 -2.11 12.86
CA ASN A 110 7.29 -2.90 12.12
C ASN A 110 6.35 -1.96 11.37
N ALA A 111 6.24 -2.06 10.05
CA ALA A 111 5.30 -1.28 9.25
C ALA A 111 4.11 -2.14 8.83
N VAL A 112 2.97 -1.87 9.46
CA VAL A 112 1.69 -2.49 9.13
C VAL A 112 1.10 -1.73 7.94
N SER A 113 1.06 -2.39 6.77
CA SER A 113 0.51 -1.86 5.52
C SER A 113 -0.85 -2.46 5.18
N GLY A 114 -1.71 -2.61 6.20
CA GLY A 114 -2.98 -3.31 6.16
C GLY A 114 -2.89 -4.68 6.83
N LEU A 115 -3.89 -4.98 7.67
CA LEU A 115 -3.93 -6.25 8.41
C LEU A 115 -4.43 -7.42 7.55
N GLY A 116 -4.99 -7.13 6.38
CA GLY A 116 -5.58 -8.14 5.50
C GLY A 116 -6.67 -8.95 6.20
N GLY A 117 -7.01 -10.11 5.67
CA GLY A 117 -8.03 -10.98 6.25
C GLY A 117 -7.63 -11.70 7.55
N PHE A 118 -6.42 -11.51 8.08
CA PHE A 118 -5.98 -12.19 9.30
C PHE A 118 -6.79 -11.83 10.54
N PHE A 119 -7.21 -10.57 10.64
CA PHE A 119 -7.98 -10.05 11.77
C PHE A 119 -9.45 -9.78 11.43
N ALA A 120 -9.92 -10.21 10.26
CA ALA A 120 -11.33 -10.13 9.92
C ALA A 120 -12.17 -10.88 10.97
N GLU A 121 -13.27 -10.29 11.42
CA GLU A 121 -14.14 -10.86 12.47
C GLU A 121 -14.69 -12.24 12.06
N ASP A 122 -14.86 -12.48 10.76
CA ASP A 122 -15.33 -13.75 10.20
C ASP A 122 -14.24 -14.81 10.08
N ASN A 123 -12.97 -14.49 10.34
CA ASN A 123 -11.88 -15.45 10.22
C ASN A 123 -11.81 -16.39 11.43
N LYS A 124 -12.51 -17.52 11.35
CA LYS A 124 -12.56 -18.55 12.38
C LYS A 124 -11.36 -19.50 12.36
N SER A 125 -10.35 -19.28 11.55
CA SER A 125 -9.17 -20.14 11.44
C SER A 125 -8.43 -20.24 12.77
N MET A 126 -7.83 -21.41 13.04
CA MET A 126 -6.98 -21.60 14.21
C MET A 126 -5.82 -20.58 14.25
N LEU A 127 -5.32 -20.24 13.07
CA LEU A 127 -4.26 -19.25 12.94
C LEU A 127 -4.70 -17.85 13.40
N ALA A 128 -5.89 -17.40 13.04
CA ALA A 128 -6.44 -16.12 13.49
C ALA A 128 -6.57 -16.04 15.02
N LYS A 129 -6.77 -17.19 15.68
CA LYS A 129 -6.83 -17.27 17.17
C LYS A 129 -5.44 -17.26 17.84
N VAL A 130 -4.44 -17.85 17.20
CA VAL A 130 -3.08 -17.99 17.74
C VAL A 130 -2.22 -16.75 17.43
N MET A 131 -2.41 -16.15 16.26
CA MET A 131 -1.61 -15.02 15.76
C MET A 131 -1.51 -13.84 16.75
N PRO A 132 -2.60 -13.35 17.38
CA PRO A 132 -2.51 -12.26 18.35
C PRO A 132 -1.59 -12.58 19.53
N LYS A 133 -1.59 -13.84 20.01
CA LYS A 133 -0.74 -14.29 21.11
C LYS A 133 0.73 -14.28 20.73
N VAL A 134 1.05 -14.76 19.52
CA VAL A 134 2.42 -14.78 19.00
C VAL A 134 2.91 -13.35 18.74
N LEU A 135 2.08 -12.49 18.17
CA LEU A 135 2.40 -11.08 18.00
C LEU A 135 2.63 -10.40 19.36
N LYS A 136 1.75 -10.58 20.34
CA LYS A 136 1.94 -10.05 21.70
C LYS A 136 3.28 -10.49 22.29
N PHE A 137 3.61 -11.78 22.20
CA PHE A 137 4.89 -12.30 22.70
C PHE A 137 6.07 -11.69 21.96
N SER A 138 6.04 -11.60 20.63
CA SER A 138 7.15 -11.06 19.82
C SER A 138 7.33 -9.55 20.03
N HIS A 139 6.23 -8.81 20.24
CA HIS A 139 6.23 -7.35 20.41
C HIS A 139 6.47 -6.90 21.87
N SER A 140 6.45 -7.83 22.86
CA SER A 140 6.72 -7.50 24.26
C SER A 140 8.20 -7.15 24.49
N ARG A 141 8.60 -5.95 24.04
CA ARG A 141 9.94 -5.38 24.20
C ARG A 141 9.89 -3.85 24.10
N LYS A 142 10.75 -3.15 24.86
CA LYS A 142 10.76 -1.68 24.93
C LYS A 142 11.19 -1.04 23.61
N ASN A 143 12.24 -1.55 22.96
CA ASN A 143 12.83 -0.97 21.75
C ASN A 143 12.17 -1.52 20.49
N LEU A 144 10.84 -1.37 20.40
CA LEU A 144 10.04 -1.73 19.25
C LEU A 144 9.01 -0.62 19.00
N LEU A 145 8.96 -0.17 17.77
CA LEU A 145 7.94 0.79 17.30
C LEU A 145 7.16 0.18 16.14
N VAL A 146 5.87 0.49 16.08
CA VAL A 146 4.99 -0.01 15.03
C VAL A 146 4.38 1.17 14.28
N ILE A 147 4.62 1.20 12.97
CA ILE A 147 4.07 2.20 12.05
C ILE A 147 2.72 1.70 11.54
N PHE A 148 1.69 2.51 11.71
CA PHE A 148 0.35 2.29 11.16
C PHE A 148 0.03 3.34 10.12
N GLN A 149 -0.80 2.98 9.14
CA GLN A 149 -1.27 3.86 8.08
C GLN A 149 -2.69 4.38 8.33
N ASN A 150 -3.45 3.71 9.21
CA ASN A 150 -4.81 4.07 9.61
C ASN A 150 -5.01 3.84 11.12
N ASN A 151 -6.03 4.48 11.69
CA ASN A 151 -6.32 4.40 13.12
C ASN A 151 -6.99 3.09 13.53
N GLU A 152 -7.67 2.42 12.61
CA GLU A 152 -8.35 1.15 12.85
C GLU A 152 -7.35 0.04 13.17
N ASP A 153 -6.32 -0.09 12.35
CA ASP A 153 -5.25 -1.09 12.55
C ASP A 153 -4.49 -0.82 13.86
N ARG A 154 -4.18 0.47 14.16
CA ARG A 154 -3.59 0.88 15.43
C ARG A 154 -4.49 0.49 16.61
N GLY A 155 -5.77 0.89 16.54
CA GLY A 155 -6.74 0.60 17.59
C GLY A 155 -6.89 -0.90 17.87
N MET A 156 -6.86 -1.71 16.81
CA MET A 156 -6.91 -3.17 16.93
C MET A 156 -5.68 -3.73 17.65
N TYR A 157 -4.47 -3.29 17.34
CA TYR A 157 -3.24 -3.74 17.98
C TYR A 157 -3.23 -3.38 19.48
N VAL A 158 -3.61 -2.15 19.80
CA VAL A 158 -3.70 -1.67 21.19
C VAL A 158 -4.79 -2.42 21.95
N LYS A 159 -6.00 -2.54 21.41
CA LYS A 159 -7.14 -3.25 22.05
C LYS A 159 -6.83 -4.72 22.33
N LYS A 160 -6.09 -5.38 21.41
CA LYS A 160 -5.64 -6.78 21.60
C LYS A 160 -4.42 -6.90 22.53
N GLY A 161 -3.88 -5.79 23.02
CA GLY A 161 -2.68 -5.75 23.86
C GLY A 161 -1.45 -6.33 23.20
N ILE A 162 -1.34 -6.19 21.85
CA ILE A 162 -0.16 -6.57 21.08
C ILE A 162 0.97 -5.58 21.33
N ILE A 163 0.63 -4.29 21.43
CA ILE A 163 1.52 -3.19 21.77
C ILE A 163 0.87 -2.26 22.77
N GLU A 164 1.68 -1.43 23.42
CA GLU A 164 1.25 -0.23 24.13
C GLU A 164 1.09 0.93 23.14
N ASP A 165 0.22 1.89 23.44
CA ASP A 165 -0.01 3.04 22.57
C ASP A 165 1.26 3.89 22.33
N SER A 166 2.13 3.95 23.32
CA SER A 166 3.46 4.62 23.23
C SER A 166 4.38 4.04 22.16
N GLN A 167 4.16 2.80 21.74
CA GLN A 167 4.91 2.12 20.69
C GLN A 167 4.38 2.40 19.28
N ALA A 168 3.18 2.99 19.18
CA ALA A 168 2.57 3.30 17.88
C ALA A 168 3.16 4.58 17.27
N ARG A 169 3.35 4.55 15.96
CA ARG A 169 3.69 5.71 15.12
C ARG A 169 2.74 5.75 13.95
N PHE A 170 2.46 6.95 13.43
CA PHE A 170 1.50 7.13 12.35
C PHE A 170 2.16 7.74 11.13
N ILE A 171 2.16 7.02 10.00
CA ILE A 171 2.67 7.48 8.70
C ILE A 171 1.65 7.11 7.63
N LYS A 172 1.10 8.12 6.94
CA LYS A 172 0.09 7.94 5.91
C LYS A 172 0.69 7.36 4.62
N GLY A 173 0.57 6.06 4.43
CA GLY A 173 0.98 5.35 3.22
C GLY A 173 2.50 5.28 3.01
N SER A 174 2.87 5.07 1.76
CA SER A 174 4.29 5.01 1.32
C SER A 174 4.83 6.34 0.81
N GLY A 175 3.97 7.35 0.73
CA GLY A 175 4.29 8.62 0.11
C GLY A 175 4.25 8.61 -1.42
N VAL A 176 4.21 9.79 -1.99
CA VAL A 176 4.33 10.03 -3.43
C VAL A 176 5.32 11.17 -3.66
N ASP A 177 6.22 10.97 -4.64
CA ASP A 177 7.12 12.05 -5.06
C ASP A 177 6.31 13.09 -5.83
N LEU A 178 6.10 14.25 -5.22
CA LEU A 178 5.31 15.35 -5.77
C LEU A 178 6.00 16.07 -6.92
N LYS A 179 7.30 15.83 -7.15
CA LYS A 179 8.04 16.34 -8.30
C LYS A 179 7.90 15.41 -9.51
N ASP A 180 7.89 14.09 -9.24
CA ASP A 180 7.61 13.11 -10.27
C ASP A 180 6.11 13.11 -10.62
N PHE A 181 5.22 12.97 -9.64
CA PHE A 181 3.76 13.10 -9.81
C PHE A 181 3.34 14.58 -9.65
N ASP A 182 3.73 15.42 -10.59
CA ASP A 182 3.38 16.85 -10.61
C ASP A 182 1.90 17.08 -10.95
N TYR A 183 1.34 18.17 -10.43
CA TYR A 183 -0.03 18.55 -10.76
C TYR A 183 -0.19 18.78 -12.26
N THR A 184 -1.15 18.11 -12.85
CA THR A 184 -1.47 18.25 -14.28
C THR A 184 -2.96 18.55 -14.41
N PRO A 185 -3.35 19.67 -15.06
CA PRO A 185 -4.76 19.92 -15.38
C PRO A 185 -5.38 18.74 -16.11
N GLU A 186 -6.67 18.52 -15.96
CA GLU A 186 -7.37 17.48 -16.73
C GLU A 186 -7.33 17.81 -18.24
N PRO A 187 -7.32 16.82 -19.12
CA PRO A 187 -7.46 17.07 -20.57
C PRO A 187 -8.75 17.83 -20.89
N THR A 188 -8.69 18.70 -21.87
CA THR A 188 -9.85 19.53 -22.27
C THR A 188 -10.58 18.99 -23.49
N ASP A 189 -10.01 18.00 -24.15
CA ASP A 189 -10.48 17.40 -25.39
C ASP A 189 -10.73 15.90 -25.25
N GLY A 190 -11.59 15.38 -26.11
CA GLY A 190 -11.93 13.96 -26.16
C GLY A 190 -12.97 13.53 -25.11
N LYS A 191 -13.09 12.21 -24.92
CA LYS A 191 -14.01 11.61 -23.95
C LYS A 191 -13.50 11.75 -22.54
N VAL A 192 -14.40 11.84 -21.57
CA VAL A 192 -14.06 11.76 -20.15
C VAL A 192 -13.52 10.36 -19.83
N LYS A 193 -12.30 10.26 -19.37
CA LYS A 193 -11.63 9.01 -19.08
C LYS A 193 -11.69 8.71 -17.59
N ILE A 194 -12.34 7.61 -17.25
CA ILE A 194 -12.44 7.09 -15.89
C ILE A 194 -11.43 5.96 -15.75
N ILE A 195 -10.51 6.07 -14.79
CA ILE A 195 -9.43 5.09 -14.61
C ILE A 195 -9.52 4.38 -13.26
N LEU A 196 -9.27 3.06 -13.28
CA LEU A 196 -9.00 2.23 -12.12
C LEU A 196 -7.59 1.64 -12.27
N THR A 197 -6.71 1.91 -11.29
CA THR A 197 -5.36 1.36 -11.26
C THR A 197 -5.22 0.42 -10.08
N ALA A 198 -5.21 -0.90 -10.33
CA ALA A 198 -5.09 -1.93 -9.31
C ALA A 198 -4.66 -3.27 -9.93
N ARG A 199 -4.21 -4.21 -9.10
CA ARG A 199 -4.19 -5.62 -9.48
C ARG A 199 -5.62 -6.07 -9.81
N MET A 200 -5.79 -6.92 -10.82
CA MET A 200 -7.10 -7.41 -11.23
C MET A 200 -7.61 -8.46 -10.23
N ILE A 201 -8.14 -7.96 -9.12
CA ILE A 201 -8.70 -8.73 -8.00
C ILE A 201 -10.13 -8.26 -7.76
N VAL A 202 -11.05 -9.19 -7.52
CA VAL A 202 -12.49 -8.89 -7.32
C VAL A 202 -12.71 -7.85 -6.23
N GLU A 203 -12.01 -7.97 -5.10
CA GLU A 203 -12.15 -7.07 -3.96
C GLU A 203 -11.62 -5.65 -4.22
N LYS A 204 -10.87 -5.44 -5.30
CA LYS A 204 -10.49 -4.09 -5.77
C LYS A 204 -11.63 -3.35 -6.46
N GLY A 205 -12.78 -4.01 -6.63
CA GLY A 205 -13.98 -3.41 -7.17
C GLY A 205 -14.01 -3.33 -8.69
N VAL A 206 -13.17 -4.11 -9.38
CA VAL A 206 -13.09 -4.10 -10.86
C VAL A 206 -14.46 -4.37 -11.49
N PHE A 207 -15.16 -5.44 -11.05
CA PHE A 207 -16.48 -5.74 -11.57
C PHE A 207 -17.56 -4.73 -11.16
N LEU A 208 -17.40 -4.06 -10.00
CA LEU A 208 -18.32 -2.98 -9.62
C LEU A 208 -18.20 -1.79 -10.56
N LEU A 209 -16.97 -1.45 -10.98
CA LEU A 209 -16.75 -0.38 -11.96
C LEU A 209 -17.27 -0.78 -13.35
N ILE A 210 -17.05 -2.03 -13.78
CA ILE A 210 -17.58 -2.56 -15.04
C ILE A 210 -19.11 -2.50 -15.04
N GLU A 211 -19.77 -2.96 -13.97
CA GLU A 211 -21.24 -2.91 -13.84
C GLU A 211 -21.75 -1.46 -13.88
N ALA A 212 -21.08 -0.55 -13.18
CA ALA A 212 -21.44 0.87 -13.23
C ALA A 212 -21.27 1.46 -14.64
N ALA A 213 -20.20 1.11 -15.34
CA ALA A 213 -19.98 1.52 -16.72
C ALA A 213 -21.08 1.01 -17.65
N GLU A 214 -21.47 -0.27 -17.53
CA GLU A 214 -22.56 -0.83 -18.34
C GLU A 214 -23.91 -0.13 -18.11
N LYS A 215 -24.22 0.22 -16.86
CA LYS A 215 -25.44 1.00 -16.55
C LYS A 215 -25.40 2.41 -17.17
N LEU A 216 -24.23 2.99 -17.34
CA LEU A 216 -24.02 4.30 -17.95
C LEU A 216 -23.90 4.26 -19.48
N ARG A 217 -23.65 3.09 -20.07
CA ARG A 217 -23.30 2.94 -21.51
C ARG A 217 -24.24 3.68 -22.43
N LYS A 218 -25.56 3.46 -22.30
CA LYS A 218 -26.57 4.05 -23.20
C LYS A 218 -26.52 5.58 -23.25
N GLU A 219 -26.11 6.22 -22.14
CA GLU A 219 -26.11 7.69 -22.02
C GLU A 219 -24.73 8.28 -22.32
N TYR A 220 -23.63 7.50 -22.13
CA TYR A 220 -22.28 8.07 -22.09
C TYR A 220 -21.25 7.38 -22.97
N GLU A 221 -21.58 6.37 -23.79
CA GLU A 221 -20.55 5.69 -24.60
C GLU A 221 -19.86 6.61 -25.61
N ASP A 222 -20.52 7.69 -26.04
CA ASP A 222 -19.93 8.71 -26.90
C ASP A 222 -19.16 9.81 -26.13
N LYS A 223 -19.38 9.92 -24.79
CA LYS A 223 -18.85 11.00 -23.94
C LYS A 223 -17.77 10.54 -22.97
N ALA A 224 -17.75 9.26 -22.63
CA ALA A 224 -16.86 8.70 -21.64
C ALA A 224 -16.24 7.38 -22.10
N GLU A 225 -15.15 6.98 -21.42
CA GLU A 225 -14.54 5.66 -21.54
C GLU A 225 -13.90 5.23 -20.21
N PHE A 226 -13.84 3.93 -19.98
CA PHE A 226 -13.38 3.34 -18.73
C PHE A 226 -12.09 2.55 -18.95
N TRP A 227 -11.06 2.86 -18.19
CA TRP A 227 -9.75 2.23 -18.27
C TRP A 227 -9.47 1.39 -17.01
N LEU A 228 -9.27 0.10 -17.20
CA LEU A 228 -8.83 -0.83 -16.18
C LEU A 228 -7.34 -1.07 -16.36
N VAL A 229 -6.51 -0.65 -15.41
CA VAL A 229 -5.05 -0.74 -15.49
C VAL A 229 -4.52 -1.62 -14.39
N GLY A 230 -3.87 -2.71 -14.77
CA GLY A 230 -3.23 -3.65 -13.86
C GLY A 230 -3.16 -5.05 -14.40
N GLY A 231 -2.22 -5.81 -13.86
CA GLY A 231 -2.01 -7.21 -14.22
C GLY A 231 -2.90 -8.17 -13.46
N ILE A 232 -3.01 -9.37 -13.99
CA ILE A 232 -3.56 -10.54 -13.31
C ILE A 232 -2.62 -10.92 -12.15
N ASP A 233 -3.16 -11.40 -11.06
CA ASP A 233 -2.43 -11.75 -9.83
C ASP A 233 -2.63 -13.23 -9.47
N ASP A 234 -1.76 -13.78 -8.62
CA ASP A 234 -1.91 -15.14 -8.04
C ASP A 234 -2.80 -15.16 -6.79
N HIS A 235 -3.51 -14.06 -6.51
CA HIS A 235 -4.39 -13.94 -5.35
C HIS A 235 -5.62 -14.86 -5.51
N PRO A 236 -6.18 -15.46 -4.43
CA PRO A 236 -7.39 -16.30 -4.52
C PRO A 236 -8.61 -15.61 -5.14
N GLY A 237 -8.71 -14.28 -5.00
CA GLY A 237 -9.72 -13.43 -5.63
C GLY A 237 -9.29 -12.85 -6.98
N ALA A 238 -8.27 -13.40 -7.65
CA ALA A 238 -7.81 -12.90 -8.95
C ALA A 238 -8.88 -13.07 -10.02
N ILE A 239 -8.99 -12.06 -10.87
CA ILE A 239 -9.86 -12.09 -12.06
C ILE A 239 -9.05 -12.70 -13.20
N THR A 240 -9.65 -13.67 -13.92
CA THR A 240 -8.97 -14.32 -15.04
C THR A 240 -8.96 -13.43 -16.28
N LYS A 241 -8.04 -13.75 -17.21
CA LYS A 241 -7.97 -13.06 -18.50
C LYS A 241 -9.28 -13.20 -19.27
N GLU A 242 -9.85 -14.40 -19.29
CA GLU A 242 -11.10 -14.70 -19.99
C GLU A 242 -12.28 -13.88 -19.43
N GLN A 243 -12.33 -13.68 -18.13
CA GLN A 243 -13.36 -12.83 -17.49
C GLN A 243 -13.21 -11.36 -17.91
N LEU A 244 -11.97 -10.86 -18.01
CA LEU A 244 -11.71 -9.49 -18.46
C LEU A 244 -11.98 -9.33 -19.96
N ASP A 245 -11.60 -10.31 -20.80
CA ASP A 245 -11.83 -10.27 -22.25
C ASP A 245 -13.34 -10.28 -22.58
N VAL A 246 -14.17 -10.96 -21.77
CA VAL A 246 -15.63 -10.94 -21.93
C VAL A 246 -16.24 -9.60 -21.44
N ALA A 247 -15.72 -9.05 -20.37
CA ALA A 247 -16.28 -7.85 -19.73
C ALA A 247 -15.82 -6.52 -20.38
N CYS A 248 -14.75 -6.55 -21.18
CA CYS A 248 -14.15 -5.37 -21.79
C CYS A 248 -14.26 -5.43 -23.32
N ASP A 249 -14.96 -4.49 -23.92
CA ASP A 249 -15.16 -4.41 -25.38
C ASP A 249 -13.98 -3.74 -26.13
N GLY A 250 -12.99 -3.24 -25.41
CA GLY A 250 -11.81 -2.57 -25.96
C GLY A 250 -12.08 -1.17 -26.52
N LYS A 251 -13.32 -0.65 -26.41
CA LYS A 251 -13.75 0.68 -26.90
C LYS A 251 -14.24 1.56 -25.75
N TYR A 252 -15.33 1.20 -25.12
CA TYR A 252 -15.93 1.91 -24.00
C TYR A 252 -15.34 1.46 -22.65
N ILE A 253 -15.17 0.14 -22.45
CA ILE A 253 -14.45 -0.43 -21.33
C ILE A 253 -13.19 -1.11 -21.85
N LYS A 254 -12.03 -0.65 -21.41
CA LYS A 254 -10.71 -1.09 -21.88
C LYS A 254 -9.91 -1.66 -20.73
N TRP A 255 -9.49 -2.92 -20.83
CA TRP A 255 -8.46 -3.44 -19.98
C TRP A 255 -7.08 -3.24 -20.65
N LEU A 256 -6.23 -2.40 -20.03
CA LEU A 256 -4.94 -2.02 -20.58
C LEU A 256 -3.78 -2.92 -20.11
N GLY A 257 -4.09 -3.96 -19.32
CA GLY A 257 -3.09 -4.88 -18.78
C GLY A 257 -2.16 -4.22 -17.73
N TYR A 258 -1.04 -4.89 -17.46
CA TYR A 258 0.01 -4.34 -16.61
C TYR A 258 0.72 -3.19 -17.34
N ARG A 259 0.83 -2.04 -16.67
CA ARG A 259 1.46 -0.83 -17.23
C ARG A 259 2.51 -0.30 -16.28
N THR A 260 3.57 0.27 -16.82
CA THR A 260 4.63 0.97 -16.07
C THR A 260 4.51 2.49 -16.17
N ASP A 261 3.73 2.99 -17.13
CA ASP A 261 3.43 4.39 -17.39
C ASP A 261 2.12 4.84 -16.73
N VAL A 262 1.93 4.45 -15.45
CA VAL A 262 0.71 4.78 -14.69
C VAL A 262 0.55 6.29 -14.52
N LYS A 263 1.65 7.01 -14.35
CA LYS A 263 1.67 8.48 -14.26
C LYS A 263 1.03 9.12 -15.50
N GLU A 264 1.49 8.74 -16.68
CA GLU A 264 1.01 9.26 -17.95
C GLU A 264 -0.46 8.91 -18.19
N LEU A 265 -0.89 7.73 -17.77
CA LEU A 265 -2.31 7.34 -17.83
C LEU A 265 -3.17 8.16 -16.86
N LEU A 266 -2.70 8.43 -15.65
CA LEU A 266 -3.37 9.33 -14.71
C LEU A 266 -3.44 10.76 -15.25
N GLN A 267 -2.38 11.27 -15.88
CA GLN A 267 -2.37 12.60 -16.52
C GLN A 267 -3.41 12.70 -17.65
N GLN A 268 -3.62 11.62 -18.40
CA GLN A 268 -4.62 11.54 -19.47
C GLN A 268 -6.05 11.28 -18.97
N SER A 269 -6.22 10.91 -17.69
CA SER A 269 -7.55 10.61 -17.12
C SER A 269 -8.21 11.86 -16.54
N HIS A 270 -9.50 11.76 -16.24
CA HIS A 270 -10.32 12.82 -15.67
C HIS A 270 -10.82 12.46 -14.27
N ILE A 271 -11.11 11.18 -14.03
CA ILE A 271 -11.71 10.66 -12.79
C ILE A 271 -10.98 9.38 -12.42
N VAL A 272 -10.61 9.24 -11.15
CA VAL A 272 -10.15 7.96 -10.61
C VAL A 272 -11.30 7.31 -9.84
N ALA A 273 -11.72 6.13 -10.29
CA ALA A 273 -12.75 5.33 -9.64
C ALA A 273 -12.14 4.05 -9.07
N PHE A 274 -12.06 3.96 -7.75
CA PHE A 274 -11.46 2.84 -7.03
C PHE A 274 -12.43 2.28 -5.99
N PRO A 275 -13.49 1.56 -6.40
CA PRO A 275 -14.54 1.07 -5.50
C PRO A 275 -14.10 -0.19 -4.73
N SER A 276 -12.88 -0.19 -4.19
CA SER A 276 -12.29 -1.28 -3.44
C SER A 276 -13.00 -1.50 -2.11
N TYR A 277 -13.23 -2.78 -1.77
CA TYR A 277 -13.64 -3.22 -0.44
C TYR A 277 -12.60 -4.16 0.18
N TYR A 278 -11.40 -4.20 -0.38
CA TYR A 278 -10.24 -4.85 0.19
C TYR A 278 -9.73 -4.07 1.41
N MET A 279 -9.25 -4.76 2.43
CA MET A 279 -8.66 -4.09 3.62
C MET A 279 -7.26 -3.57 3.27
N GLU A 280 -7.21 -2.32 2.88
CA GLU A 280 -5.98 -1.62 2.49
C GLU A 280 -5.26 -0.98 3.69
N GLY A 281 -3.95 -0.77 3.56
CA GLY A 281 -3.27 0.22 4.39
C GLY A 281 -3.68 1.63 3.95
N LEU A 282 -2.93 2.20 3.00
CA LEU A 282 -3.34 3.39 2.24
C LEU A 282 -3.01 3.10 0.76
N PRO A 283 -3.99 3.02 -0.16
CA PRO A 283 -3.73 2.64 -1.53
C PRO A 283 -2.81 3.63 -2.25
N LYS A 284 -1.65 3.15 -2.73
CA LYS A 284 -0.68 3.99 -3.42
C LYS A 284 -1.29 4.64 -4.67
N SER A 285 -2.11 3.91 -5.42
CA SER A 285 -2.82 4.43 -6.60
C SER A 285 -3.70 5.65 -6.29
N LEU A 286 -4.31 5.71 -5.10
CA LEU A 286 -5.14 6.86 -4.71
C LEU A 286 -4.30 8.07 -4.30
N ILE A 287 -3.16 7.87 -3.63
CA ILE A 287 -2.27 9.00 -3.32
C ILE A 287 -1.57 9.53 -4.57
N GLU A 288 -1.27 8.70 -5.56
CA GLU A 288 -0.78 9.10 -6.88
C GLU A 288 -1.84 9.89 -7.65
N ALA A 289 -3.10 9.46 -7.60
CA ALA A 289 -4.24 10.19 -8.16
C ALA A 289 -4.42 11.57 -7.50
N CYS A 290 -4.30 11.65 -6.18
CA CYS A 290 -4.29 12.94 -5.47
C CYS A 290 -3.16 13.84 -5.95
N ALA A 291 -1.95 13.32 -6.09
CA ALA A 291 -0.77 14.08 -6.50
C ALA A 291 -0.92 14.68 -7.90
N ILE A 292 -1.43 13.90 -8.87
CA ILE A 292 -1.72 14.37 -10.24
C ILE A 292 -2.89 15.38 -10.26
N GLY A 293 -3.72 15.41 -9.23
CA GLY A 293 -4.88 16.30 -9.16
C GLY A 293 -6.12 15.72 -9.83
N ARG A 294 -6.47 14.47 -9.56
CA ARG A 294 -7.71 13.86 -10.05
C ARG A 294 -8.75 13.74 -8.95
N PRO A 295 -10.03 14.03 -9.23
CA PRO A 295 -11.12 13.71 -8.32
C PRO A 295 -11.22 12.18 -8.17
N ILE A 296 -11.54 11.73 -6.97
CA ILE A 296 -11.55 10.31 -6.62
C ILE A 296 -12.94 9.87 -6.20
N ILE A 297 -13.43 8.76 -6.74
CA ILE A 297 -14.57 8.03 -6.19
C ILE A 297 -14.02 6.73 -5.57
N THR A 298 -14.19 6.56 -4.27
CA THR A 298 -13.76 5.35 -3.57
C THR A 298 -14.75 4.98 -2.46
N THR A 299 -14.47 3.91 -1.74
CA THR A 299 -15.38 3.41 -0.71
C THR A 299 -14.99 3.91 0.69
N GLN A 300 -15.93 3.76 1.64
CA GLN A 300 -15.69 3.97 3.07
C GLN A 300 -14.83 2.86 3.71
N SER A 301 -14.22 1.98 2.90
CA SER A 301 -13.32 0.93 3.39
C SER A 301 -12.06 1.53 4.02
N ILE A 302 -11.50 0.80 4.97
CA ILE A 302 -10.26 1.17 5.67
C ILE A 302 -9.14 1.44 4.66
N GLY A 303 -8.41 2.52 4.84
CA GLY A 303 -7.36 3.00 3.96
C GLY A 303 -7.87 3.76 2.74
N CYS A 304 -8.92 3.30 2.07
CA CYS A 304 -9.52 4.02 0.94
C CYS A 304 -10.11 5.36 1.40
N LYS A 305 -10.93 5.36 2.45
CA LYS A 305 -11.57 6.56 3.00
C LYS A 305 -10.58 7.64 3.44
N ASP A 306 -9.36 7.26 3.84
CA ASP A 306 -8.35 8.20 4.32
C ASP A 306 -7.72 9.04 3.20
N THR A 307 -8.01 8.69 1.93
CA THR A 307 -7.54 9.43 0.75
C THR A 307 -8.52 10.48 0.25
N VAL A 308 -9.76 10.45 0.73
CA VAL A 308 -10.84 11.33 0.25
C VAL A 308 -11.48 12.08 1.42
N ASP A 309 -11.54 13.39 1.31
CA ASP A 309 -12.41 14.26 2.10
C ASP A 309 -13.72 14.39 1.30
N ASP A 310 -14.78 13.71 1.76
CA ASP A 310 -16.03 13.55 1.01
C ASP A 310 -16.65 14.88 0.58
N GLY A 311 -16.97 15.00 -0.70
CA GLY A 311 -17.48 16.23 -1.31
C GLY A 311 -16.43 17.33 -1.55
N VAL A 312 -15.16 17.13 -1.14
CA VAL A 312 -14.08 18.12 -1.29
C VAL A 312 -13.12 17.74 -2.42
N ASN A 313 -12.47 16.59 -2.33
CA ASN A 313 -11.55 16.08 -3.36
C ASN A 313 -12.06 14.82 -4.05
N GLY A 314 -13.31 14.44 -3.80
CA GLY A 314 -13.94 13.26 -4.36
C GLY A 314 -15.16 12.82 -3.57
N PHE A 315 -15.55 11.57 -3.73
CA PHE A 315 -16.73 11.00 -3.07
C PHE A 315 -16.42 9.66 -2.40
N LEU A 316 -17.02 9.47 -1.22
CA LEU A 316 -17.02 8.22 -0.49
C LEU A 316 -18.36 7.50 -0.68
N ILE A 317 -18.33 6.27 -1.15
CA ILE A 317 -19.52 5.42 -1.32
C ILE A 317 -19.49 4.21 -0.37
N ALA A 318 -20.63 3.60 -0.14
CA ALA A 318 -20.67 2.35 0.61
C ALA A 318 -19.94 1.23 -0.16
N PRO A 319 -19.20 0.33 0.54
CA PRO A 319 -18.59 -0.82 -0.09
C PRO A 319 -19.62 -1.70 -0.82
N LYS A 320 -19.25 -2.21 -2.00
CA LYS A 320 -20.09 -3.09 -2.84
C LYS A 320 -21.38 -2.44 -3.38
N ALA A 321 -21.51 -1.13 -3.31
CA ALA A 321 -22.69 -0.39 -3.77
C ALA A 321 -22.45 0.16 -5.18
N VAL A 322 -23.17 -0.40 -6.16
CA VAL A 322 -23.06 0.03 -7.57
C VAL A 322 -23.84 1.31 -7.85
N GLU A 323 -25.07 1.44 -7.35
CA GLU A 323 -25.92 2.62 -7.65
C GLU A 323 -25.29 3.95 -7.18
N PRO A 324 -24.73 4.06 -5.96
CA PRO A 324 -24.00 5.27 -5.57
C PRO A 324 -22.76 5.54 -6.45
N LEU A 325 -22.08 4.49 -6.95
CA LEU A 325 -20.96 4.65 -7.87
C LEU A 325 -21.45 5.26 -9.21
N VAL A 326 -22.54 4.74 -9.77
CA VAL A 326 -23.16 5.26 -11.00
C VAL A 326 -23.55 6.73 -10.83
N GLU A 327 -24.19 7.07 -9.70
CA GLU A 327 -24.63 8.45 -9.41
C GLU A 327 -23.45 9.43 -9.36
N LYS A 328 -22.35 9.07 -8.66
CA LYS A 328 -21.17 9.92 -8.54
C LYS A 328 -20.36 9.99 -9.85
N LEU A 329 -20.32 8.89 -10.62
CA LEU A 329 -19.73 8.91 -11.96
C LEU A 329 -20.49 9.85 -12.89
N ARG A 330 -21.84 9.76 -12.94
CA ARG A 330 -22.67 10.64 -13.75
C ARG A 330 -22.40 12.11 -13.40
N LEU A 331 -22.42 12.46 -12.12
CA LEU A 331 -22.15 13.81 -11.65
C LEU A 331 -20.79 14.32 -12.12
N LEU A 332 -19.72 13.52 -11.98
CA LEU A 332 -18.40 13.94 -12.38
C LEU A 332 -18.17 13.89 -13.90
N ILE A 333 -18.88 13.05 -14.66
CA ILE A 333 -18.79 13.06 -16.13
C ILE A 333 -19.40 14.36 -16.67
N ASP A 334 -20.53 14.80 -16.13
CA ASP A 334 -21.28 15.94 -16.64
C ASP A 334 -20.72 17.31 -16.18
N ASP A 335 -20.02 17.38 -15.05
CA ASP A 335 -19.55 18.64 -14.45
C ASP A 335 -18.02 18.76 -14.44
N ALA A 336 -17.48 19.39 -15.50
CA ALA A 336 -16.04 19.67 -15.63
C ALA A 336 -15.53 20.64 -14.56
N ALA A 337 -16.34 21.64 -14.17
CA ALA A 337 -15.93 22.62 -13.16
C ALA A 337 -15.78 21.96 -11.78
N LEU A 338 -16.69 21.03 -11.45
CA LEU A 338 -16.60 20.22 -10.23
C LEU A 338 -15.35 19.32 -10.26
N ARG A 339 -15.06 18.65 -11.39
CA ARG A 339 -13.84 17.83 -11.52
C ARG A 339 -12.59 18.66 -11.27
N GLN A 340 -12.47 19.83 -11.88
CA GLN A 340 -11.31 20.73 -11.72
C GLN A 340 -11.16 21.21 -10.27
N LYS A 341 -12.27 21.60 -9.63
CA LYS A 341 -12.29 22.00 -8.22
C LYS A 341 -11.79 20.87 -7.32
N MET A 342 -12.35 19.67 -7.48
CA MET A 342 -11.97 18.50 -6.68
C MET A 342 -10.55 18.04 -6.99
N GLY A 343 -10.11 18.14 -8.25
CA GLY A 343 -8.73 17.82 -8.63
C GLY A 343 -7.70 18.73 -7.94
N LYS A 344 -7.95 20.02 -7.85
CA LYS A 344 -7.10 20.96 -7.08
C LYS A 344 -7.06 20.57 -5.60
N ALA A 345 -8.21 20.28 -5.01
CA ALA A 345 -8.29 19.84 -3.61
C ALA A 345 -7.57 18.50 -3.38
N SER A 346 -7.59 17.58 -4.36
CA SER A 346 -6.78 16.35 -4.32
C SER A 346 -5.29 16.65 -4.23
N ARG A 347 -4.79 17.57 -5.08
CA ARG A 347 -3.38 18.00 -5.04
C ARG A 347 -2.99 18.61 -3.70
N GLU A 348 -3.79 19.52 -3.18
CA GLU A 348 -3.57 20.15 -1.88
C GLU A 348 -3.52 19.11 -0.74
N LYS A 349 -4.39 18.09 -0.80
CA LYS A 349 -4.35 16.97 0.16
C LYS A 349 -3.07 16.15 0.02
N ALA A 350 -2.61 15.88 -1.21
CA ALA A 350 -1.36 15.14 -1.43
C ALA A 350 -0.15 15.90 -0.88
N GLU A 351 -0.06 17.21 -1.09
CA GLU A 351 1.00 18.07 -0.56
C GLU A 351 1.02 18.08 0.97
N ARG A 352 -0.14 18.21 1.59
CA ARG A 352 -0.28 18.25 3.05
C ARG A 352 -0.02 16.91 3.73
N GLU A 353 -0.43 15.79 3.12
CA GLU A 353 -0.55 14.52 3.85
C GLU A 353 0.26 13.36 3.26
N PHE A 354 0.57 13.38 1.95
CA PHE A 354 1.11 12.22 1.24
C PHE A 354 2.49 12.47 0.63
N SER A 355 3.12 13.62 0.88
CA SER A 355 4.47 13.92 0.38
C SER A 355 5.47 12.85 0.82
N LEU A 356 6.26 12.36 -0.14
CA LEU A 356 7.33 11.38 0.10
C LEU A 356 8.38 11.93 1.06
N ASP A 357 8.71 13.23 0.98
CA ASP A 357 9.69 13.87 1.86
C ASP A 357 9.26 13.75 3.34
N VAL A 358 7.98 14.01 3.65
CA VAL A 358 7.41 13.87 5.00
C VAL A 358 7.43 12.40 5.47
N VAL A 359 7.17 11.47 4.57
CA VAL A 359 7.21 10.03 4.89
C VAL A 359 8.64 9.59 5.20
N ILE A 360 9.63 10.04 4.42
CA ILE A 360 11.05 9.76 4.63
C ILE A 360 11.50 10.34 5.99
N GLU A 361 11.25 11.63 6.24
CA GLU A 361 11.61 12.31 7.49
C GLU A 361 11.10 11.53 8.72
N LYS A 362 9.82 11.13 8.70
CA LYS A 362 9.23 10.35 9.79
C LYS A 362 9.89 8.99 9.98
N HIS A 363 10.26 8.29 8.90
CA HIS A 363 10.96 7.00 9.03
C HIS A 363 12.36 7.17 9.62
N LEU A 364 13.11 8.16 9.15
CA LEU A 364 14.46 8.47 9.67
C LEU A 364 14.41 8.87 11.15
N ALA A 365 13.42 9.69 11.54
CA ALA A 365 13.20 10.05 12.93
C ALA A 365 12.92 8.82 13.81
N ILE A 366 12.13 7.84 13.33
CA ILE A 366 11.86 6.58 14.05
C ILE A 366 13.13 5.74 14.20
N TYR A 367 13.98 5.66 13.16
CA TYR A 367 15.26 4.93 13.28
C TYR A 367 16.19 5.59 14.30
N ASN A 368 16.29 6.91 14.27
CA ASN A 368 17.12 7.68 15.20
C ASN A 368 16.57 7.62 16.64
N GLU A 369 15.26 7.62 16.84
CA GLU A 369 14.61 7.42 18.15
C GLU A 369 15.03 6.09 18.81
N LEU A 370 15.06 5.01 18.02
CA LEU A 370 15.44 3.69 18.53
C LEU A 370 16.92 3.60 18.90
N ILE A 371 17.79 4.40 18.28
CA ILE A 371 19.21 4.45 18.61
C ILE A 371 19.47 5.34 19.83
N SER A 372 18.82 6.52 19.91
CA SER A 372 19.04 7.48 21.00
C SER A 372 18.53 7.01 22.36
N LYS A 373 17.40 6.28 22.41
CA LYS A 373 16.86 5.67 23.64
C LYS A 373 17.86 4.73 24.32
N ARG A 374 18.84 4.23 23.59
CA ARG A 374 19.91 3.38 24.12
C ARG A 374 20.97 4.17 24.88
N SER A 375 21.37 5.36 24.40
CA SER A 375 22.40 6.17 25.03
C SER A 375 22.02 6.67 26.42
N SER A 376 20.75 6.58 26.77
CA SER A 376 20.20 6.94 28.09
C SER A 376 19.99 5.73 29.04
N GLU A 377 20.12 4.50 28.56
CA GLU A 377 19.98 3.26 29.37
C GLU A 377 21.34 2.53 29.60
N GLU A 378 22.44 2.92 28.91
CA GLU A 378 23.84 2.50 29.17
C GLU A 378 24.53 3.55 30.06
#